data_9f24997f6163f065533fb14f93eef5dd
#
_entry.id   9f24997f6163f065533fb14f93eef5dd
#
_cell.length_a   1.000
_cell.length_b   1.000
_cell.length_c   1.000
_cell.angle_alpha   90.00
_cell.angle_beta   90.00
_cell.angle_gamma   90.00
#
_symmetry.space_group_name_H-M   'P 1'
#
loop_
_entity.id
_entity.type
_entity.pdbx_description
1 polymer ?
#
loop_
_entity_poly.entity_id
_entity_poly.type
_entity_poly.pdbx_seq_one_letter_code
_entity_poly.pdbx_strand_id
1 'polypeptide(L)'
;SLLVTVQDGIKNTIADYTSGRDYSINYSWLKTSISYQPSTNFRVTLDGRMVDKKNDPAFGVEFCQISDIGTTFKYNQTDKGSLQGAIKLLKIDFDGIENSAGGFEMLEALRPGINYTWSFGYQKTVSKNLQLTIQYLGRKSENTRIIHTGGMELRAFF
;
A
#
# COMPACT_ATOMS: atom_id res chain seq x y z
N SER A 1 -19.04 15.86 4.09
CA SER A 1 -18.44 16.24 2.80
C SER A 1 -18.15 15.00 1.96
N LEU A 2 -18.23 15.13 0.64
CA LEU A 2 -17.85 14.13 -0.34
C LEU A 2 -16.74 14.74 -1.21
N LEU A 3 -15.64 13.99 -1.41
CA LEU A 3 -14.54 14.38 -2.27
C LEU A 3 -14.23 13.24 -3.23
N VAL A 4 -14.18 13.54 -4.51
CA VAL A 4 -13.74 12.61 -5.56
C VAL A 4 -12.44 13.13 -6.15
N THR A 5 -11.43 12.28 -6.23
CA THR A 5 -10.12 12.63 -6.78
C THR A 5 -9.75 11.59 -7.83
N VAL A 6 -9.29 12.06 -8.99
CA VAL A 6 -8.70 11.22 -10.04
C VAL A 6 -7.31 11.75 -10.32
N GLN A 7 -6.33 10.87 -10.35
CA GLN A 7 -4.93 11.20 -10.62
C GLN A 7 -4.35 10.18 -11.59
N ASP A 8 -3.57 10.66 -12.53
CA ASP A 8 -2.81 9.84 -13.45
C ASP A 8 -1.35 10.31 -13.52
N GLY A 9 -0.47 9.50 -14.05
CA GLY A 9 0.92 9.87 -14.21
C GLY A 9 1.76 8.80 -14.88
N ILE A 10 2.94 9.23 -15.30
CA ILE A 10 3.99 8.39 -15.89
C ILE A 10 5.27 8.66 -15.12
N LYS A 11 5.99 7.59 -14.79
CA LYS A 11 7.28 7.66 -14.11
C LYS A 11 8.24 6.64 -14.71
N ASN A 12 9.50 7.01 -14.82
CA ASN A 12 10.59 6.09 -15.13
C ASN A 12 11.50 5.94 -13.90
N THR A 13 11.85 4.72 -13.57
CA THR A 13 12.80 4.39 -12.51
C THR A 13 13.91 3.54 -13.10
N ILE A 14 15.15 4.03 -13.00
CA ILE A 14 16.35 3.36 -13.48
C ILE A 14 17.19 3.02 -12.25
N ALA A 15 17.61 1.76 -12.12
CA ALA A 15 18.66 1.37 -11.18
C ALA A 15 19.99 1.26 -11.93
N ASP A 16 21.02 1.89 -11.38
CA ASP A 16 22.34 1.99 -11.99
C ASP A 16 23.16 0.70 -11.81
N TYR A 17 24.02 0.40 -12.78
CA TYR A 17 24.95 -0.73 -12.82
C TYR A 17 25.85 -0.85 -11.58
N THR A 18 26.16 0.26 -10.91
CA THR A 18 27.02 0.29 -9.73
C THR A 18 26.41 -0.43 -8.52
N SER A 19 25.09 -0.64 -8.49
CA SER A 19 24.38 -1.34 -7.40
C SER A 19 24.17 -2.85 -7.66
N GLY A 20 24.61 -3.37 -8.82
CA GLY A 20 24.38 -4.76 -9.23
C GLY A 20 22.90 -5.06 -9.54
N ARG A 21 22.08 -4.03 -9.72
CA ARG A 21 20.67 -4.12 -10.08
C ARG A 21 20.46 -3.39 -11.39
N ASP A 22 20.22 -4.16 -12.45
CA ASP A 22 20.06 -3.63 -13.79
C ASP A 22 18.60 -3.70 -14.22
N TYR A 23 17.88 -2.61 -14.04
CA TYR A 23 16.50 -2.48 -14.51
C TYR A 23 16.14 -1.04 -14.89
N SER A 24 15.27 -0.92 -15.89
CA SER A 24 14.67 0.35 -16.31
C SER A 24 13.16 0.16 -16.40
N ILE A 25 12.45 0.58 -15.36
CA ILE A 25 11.02 0.36 -15.25
C ILE A 25 10.26 1.64 -15.60
N ASN A 26 9.42 1.54 -16.62
CA ASN A 26 8.45 2.55 -16.97
C ASN A 26 7.13 2.25 -16.27
N TYR A 27 6.58 3.24 -15.58
CA TYR A 27 5.31 3.16 -14.87
C TYR A 27 4.29 4.06 -15.54
N SER A 28 3.09 3.55 -15.79
CA SER A 28 1.92 4.38 -15.98
C SER A 28 0.86 4.01 -14.94
N TRP A 29 0.16 4.97 -14.39
CA TRP A 29 -0.78 4.70 -13.33
C TRP A 29 -2.00 5.62 -13.38
N LEU A 30 -3.12 5.06 -12.99
CA LEU A 30 -4.37 5.76 -12.75
C LEU A 30 -4.84 5.45 -11.33
N LYS A 31 -5.16 6.49 -10.55
CA LYS A 31 -5.73 6.37 -9.21
C LYS A 31 -7.03 7.13 -9.13
N THR A 32 -8.02 6.50 -8.52
CA THR A 32 -9.32 7.12 -8.23
C THR A 32 -9.58 6.96 -6.74
N SER A 33 -10.04 8.02 -6.11
CA SER A 33 -10.35 8.02 -4.68
C SER A 33 -11.67 8.74 -4.45
N ILE A 34 -12.54 8.11 -3.67
CA ILE A 34 -13.82 8.68 -3.22
C ILE A 34 -13.77 8.72 -1.70
N SER A 35 -13.78 9.93 -1.14
CA SER A 35 -13.72 10.14 0.30
C SER A 35 -15.03 10.73 0.79
N TYR A 36 -15.63 10.07 1.77
CA TYR A 36 -16.86 10.49 2.43
C TYR A 36 -16.61 10.76 3.91
N GLN A 37 -16.96 11.96 4.35
CA GLN A 37 -16.79 12.40 5.72
C GLN A 37 -18.14 12.87 6.29
N PRO A 38 -18.90 11.98 6.96
CA PRO A 38 -20.18 12.32 7.55
C PRO A 38 -20.04 13.25 8.77
N SER A 39 -18.92 13.16 9.49
CA SER A 39 -18.63 14.01 10.64
C SER A 39 -17.17 14.46 10.63
N THR A 40 -16.82 15.45 11.46
CA THR A 40 -15.43 15.91 11.62
C THR A 40 -14.49 14.80 12.10
N ASN A 41 -15.04 13.82 12.80
CA ASN A 41 -14.27 12.77 13.47
C ASN A 41 -14.17 11.48 12.65
N PHE A 42 -15.03 11.27 11.65
CA PHE A 42 -15.08 10.02 10.90
C PHE A 42 -14.96 10.25 9.40
N ARG A 43 -14.07 9.50 8.77
CA ARG A 43 -13.86 9.49 7.31
C ARG A 43 -13.73 8.06 6.81
N VAL A 44 -14.38 7.80 5.68
CA VAL A 44 -14.20 6.58 4.89
C VAL A 44 -13.72 6.99 3.51
N THR A 45 -12.74 6.26 2.99
CA THR A 45 -12.22 6.47 1.64
C THR A 45 -12.22 5.14 0.89
N LEU A 46 -12.76 5.16 -0.30
CA LEU A 46 -12.69 4.07 -1.28
C LEU A 46 -11.65 4.46 -2.32
N ASP A 47 -10.65 3.61 -2.52
CA ASP A 47 -9.54 3.83 -3.44
C ASP A 47 -9.54 2.73 -4.51
N GLY A 48 -9.27 3.14 -5.75
CA GLY A 48 -8.97 2.26 -6.86
C GLY A 48 -7.68 2.68 -7.53
N ARG A 49 -6.83 1.72 -7.89
CA ARG A 49 -5.57 1.97 -8.59
C ARG A 49 -5.37 0.95 -9.70
N MET A 50 -4.93 1.43 -10.86
CA MET A 50 -4.40 0.63 -11.95
C MET A 50 -2.98 1.10 -12.24
N VAL A 51 -2.03 0.17 -12.35
CA VAL A 51 -0.63 0.46 -12.64
C VAL A 51 -0.15 -0.54 -13.67
N ASP A 52 0.39 -0.02 -14.76
CA ASP A 52 1.11 -0.79 -15.75
C ASP A 52 2.60 -0.49 -15.61
N LYS A 53 3.40 -1.53 -15.49
CA LYS A 53 4.85 -1.44 -15.35
C LYS A 53 5.49 -2.25 -16.48
N LYS A 54 6.45 -1.66 -17.16
CA LYS A 54 7.25 -2.30 -18.17
C LYS A 54 8.72 -2.15 -17.83
N ASN A 55 9.41 -3.27 -17.74
CA ASN A 55 10.86 -3.32 -17.63
C ASN A 55 11.42 -3.82 -18.97
N ASP A 56 12.46 -3.14 -19.46
CA ASP A 56 13.12 -3.47 -20.73
C ASP A 56 14.62 -3.72 -20.48
N PRO A 57 14.95 -4.81 -19.77
CA PRO A 57 16.33 -5.22 -19.59
C PRO A 57 16.91 -5.82 -20.87
N ALA A 58 18.23 -5.93 -20.95
CA ALA A 58 18.93 -6.53 -22.10
C ALA A 58 18.54 -8.00 -22.40
N PHE A 59 17.82 -8.67 -21.49
CA PHE A 59 17.49 -10.10 -21.53
C PHE A 59 16.01 -10.44 -21.75
N GLY A 60 15.17 -9.47 -22.06
CA GLY A 60 13.76 -9.70 -22.34
C GLY A 60 12.86 -8.64 -21.69
N VAL A 61 11.69 -8.46 -22.24
CA VAL A 61 10.73 -7.48 -21.76
C VAL A 61 9.86 -8.11 -20.67
N GLU A 62 9.76 -7.47 -19.53
CA GLU A 62 8.91 -7.89 -18.42
C GLU A 62 7.72 -6.93 -18.28
N PHE A 63 6.54 -7.48 -18.04
CA PHE A 63 5.32 -6.70 -17.84
C PHE A 63 4.68 -7.02 -16.49
N CYS A 64 4.19 -6.01 -15.83
CA CYS A 64 3.40 -6.16 -14.61
C CYS A 64 2.21 -5.22 -14.65
N GLN A 65 1.03 -5.77 -14.51
CA GLN A 65 -0.21 -5.01 -14.34
C GLN A 65 -0.74 -5.23 -12.94
N ILE A 66 -0.95 -4.14 -12.21
CA ILE A 66 -1.52 -4.17 -10.86
C ILE A 66 -2.84 -3.43 -10.89
N SER A 67 -3.90 -4.11 -10.47
CA SER A 67 -5.20 -3.50 -10.22
C SER A 67 -5.55 -3.69 -8.75
N ASP A 68 -5.80 -2.62 -8.05
CA ASP A 68 -6.22 -2.70 -6.65
C ASP A 68 -7.48 -1.87 -6.37
N ILE A 69 -8.27 -2.36 -5.44
CA ILE A 69 -9.38 -1.68 -4.83
C ILE A 69 -9.26 -1.81 -3.32
N GLY A 70 -9.49 -0.74 -2.61
CA GLY A 70 -9.39 -0.73 -1.17
C GLY A 70 -10.36 0.23 -0.51
N THR A 71 -10.54 0.03 0.77
CA THR A 71 -11.26 0.96 1.63
C THR A 71 -10.42 1.26 2.85
N THR A 72 -10.43 2.52 3.25
CA THR A 72 -9.76 3.02 4.44
C THR A 72 -10.78 3.73 5.30
N PHE A 73 -10.79 3.48 6.58
CA PHE A 73 -11.56 4.26 7.53
C PHE A 73 -10.64 4.92 8.54
N LYS A 74 -11.00 6.10 8.98
CA LYS A 74 -10.33 6.85 10.03
C LYS A 74 -11.35 7.47 10.97
N TYR A 75 -11.16 7.22 12.24
CA TYR A 75 -11.95 7.80 13.33
C TYR A 75 -11.03 8.52 14.31
N ASN A 76 -11.21 9.82 14.46
CA ASN A 76 -10.47 10.65 15.41
C ASN A 76 -11.37 10.97 16.60
N GLN A 77 -10.99 10.55 17.77
CA GLN A 77 -11.66 10.96 19.00
C GLN A 77 -10.90 12.17 19.55
N THR A 78 -11.58 13.31 19.60
CA THR A 78 -11.00 14.55 20.09
C THR A 78 -10.37 14.33 21.48
N ASP A 79 -9.11 14.76 21.63
CA ASP A 79 -8.29 14.68 22.84
C ASP A 79 -8.02 13.28 23.42
N LYS A 80 -8.45 12.21 22.75
CA LYS A 80 -8.29 10.83 23.29
C LYS A 80 -7.50 9.91 22.39
N GLY A 81 -7.54 10.10 21.09
CA GLY A 81 -6.79 9.23 20.17
C GLY A 81 -7.43 9.07 18.80
N SER A 82 -6.89 8.15 18.02
CA SER A 82 -7.39 7.85 16.68
C SER A 82 -7.40 6.35 16.42
N LEU A 83 -8.36 5.95 15.63
CA LEU A 83 -8.51 4.60 15.09
C LEU A 83 -8.47 4.68 13.58
N GLN A 84 -7.71 3.81 12.95
CA GLN A 84 -7.68 3.70 11.50
C GLN A 84 -7.61 2.24 11.07
N GLY A 85 -8.18 1.95 9.91
CA GLY A 85 -8.07 0.63 9.32
C GLY A 85 -8.16 0.72 7.81
N ALA A 86 -7.59 -0.25 7.13
CA ALA A 86 -7.66 -0.39 5.69
C ALA A 86 -7.76 -1.85 5.30
N ILE A 87 -8.48 -2.11 4.23
CA ILE A 87 -8.56 -3.42 3.57
C ILE A 87 -8.35 -3.16 2.09
N LYS A 88 -7.48 -3.95 1.45
CA LYS A 88 -7.21 -3.88 0.02
C LYS A 88 -7.23 -5.26 -0.61
N LEU A 89 -7.80 -5.32 -1.78
CA LEU A 89 -7.72 -6.44 -2.72
C LEU A 89 -6.86 -6.00 -3.89
N LEU A 90 -5.82 -6.76 -4.20
CA LEU A 90 -4.91 -6.50 -5.30
C LEU A 90 -4.88 -7.71 -6.23
N LYS A 91 -5.01 -7.46 -7.52
CA LYS A 91 -4.73 -8.44 -8.57
C LYS A 91 -3.45 -8.01 -9.30
N ILE A 92 -2.50 -8.93 -9.39
CA ILE A 92 -1.20 -8.72 -10.02
C ILE A 92 -1.07 -9.74 -11.15
N ASP A 93 -1.04 -9.26 -12.37
CA ASP A 93 -0.74 -10.05 -13.56
C ASP A 93 0.72 -9.72 -13.94
N PHE A 94 1.60 -10.72 -13.89
CA PHE A 94 3.04 -10.54 -14.12
C PHE A 94 3.53 -11.54 -15.18
N ASP A 95 4.24 -11.01 -16.17
CA ASP A 95 4.92 -11.77 -17.20
C ASP A 95 6.41 -11.40 -17.18
N GLY A 96 7.23 -12.29 -16.62
CA GLY A 96 8.65 -12.06 -16.40
C GLY A 96 9.25 -13.01 -15.38
N ILE A 97 10.45 -12.68 -14.90
CA ILE A 97 11.18 -13.47 -13.90
C ILE A 97 10.92 -12.88 -12.49
N GLU A 98 10.08 -13.55 -11.71
CA GLU A 98 9.68 -13.07 -10.35
C GLU A 98 10.87 -12.80 -9.42
N ASN A 99 11.94 -13.59 -9.54
CA ASN A 99 13.12 -13.49 -8.69
C ASN A 99 14.22 -12.57 -9.25
N SER A 100 13.94 -11.86 -10.35
CA SER A 100 14.83 -10.81 -10.85
C SER A 100 14.75 -9.57 -9.96
N ALA A 101 15.76 -8.71 -10.02
CA ALA A 101 15.73 -7.43 -9.31
C ALA A 101 14.59 -6.55 -9.83
N GLY A 102 14.34 -6.53 -11.13
CA GLY A 102 13.21 -5.83 -11.75
C GLY A 102 11.87 -6.44 -11.36
N GLY A 103 11.74 -7.78 -11.43
CA GLY A 103 10.52 -8.49 -11.01
C GLY A 103 10.14 -8.21 -9.57
N PHE A 104 11.10 -8.25 -8.65
CA PHE A 104 10.84 -7.94 -7.23
C PHE A 104 10.33 -6.50 -7.03
N GLU A 105 10.93 -5.54 -7.71
CA GLU A 105 10.48 -4.13 -7.66
C GLU A 105 9.11 -3.94 -8.31
N MET A 106 8.86 -4.61 -9.43
CA MET A 106 7.57 -4.53 -10.13
C MET A 106 6.43 -5.14 -9.32
N LEU A 107 6.68 -6.22 -8.59
CA LEU A 107 5.70 -6.95 -7.78
C LEU A 107 5.39 -6.27 -6.42
N GLU A 108 6.09 -5.20 -6.04
CA GLU A 108 5.90 -4.49 -4.76
C GLU A 108 5.99 -5.44 -3.53
N ALA A 109 6.92 -6.41 -3.59
CA ALA A 109 7.10 -7.47 -2.58
C ALA A 109 5.86 -8.37 -2.35
N LEU A 110 4.95 -8.40 -3.31
CA LEU A 110 3.80 -9.31 -3.35
C LEU A 110 4.06 -10.43 -4.38
N ARG A 111 3.12 -11.34 -4.53
CA ARG A 111 3.18 -12.40 -5.53
C ARG A 111 2.17 -12.13 -6.65
N PRO A 112 2.42 -12.63 -7.87
CA PRO A 112 1.40 -12.68 -8.92
C PRO A 112 0.12 -13.36 -8.43
N GLY A 113 -1.02 -12.98 -8.98
CA GLY A 113 -2.33 -13.47 -8.59
C GLY A 113 -3.06 -12.53 -7.63
N ILE A 114 -3.99 -13.08 -6.85
CA ILE A 114 -4.84 -12.32 -5.94
C ILE A 114 -4.20 -12.17 -4.58
N ASN A 115 -4.09 -10.93 -4.12
CA ASN A 115 -3.51 -10.57 -2.83
C ASN A 115 -4.52 -9.79 -2.00
N TYR A 116 -4.57 -10.10 -0.71
CA TYR A 116 -5.36 -9.39 0.29
C TYR A 116 -4.41 -8.77 1.30
N THR A 117 -4.62 -7.49 1.60
CA THR A 117 -3.91 -6.81 2.69
C THR A 117 -4.90 -6.09 3.58
N TRP A 118 -4.65 -6.10 4.87
CA TRP A 118 -5.43 -5.35 5.82
C TRP A 118 -4.52 -4.77 6.90
N SER A 119 -4.93 -3.64 7.41
CA SER A 119 -4.22 -2.96 8.48
C SER A 119 -5.18 -2.38 9.50
N PHE A 120 -4.71 -2.31 10.72
CA PHE A 120 -5.41 -1.70 11.82
C PHE A 120 -4.41 -0.91 12.65
N GLY A 121 -4.73 0.32 12.98
CA GLY A 121 -3.93 1.19 13.81
C GLY A 121 -4.78 1.86 14.87
N TYR A 122 -4.31 1.83 16.10
CA TYR A 122 -4.93 2.51 17.23
C TYR A 122 -3.88 3.33 17.94
N GLN A 123 -4.18 4.62 18.12
CA GLN A 123 -3.33 5.54 18.85
C GLN A 123 -4.15 6.19 19.95
N LYS A 124 -3.65 6.19 21.17
CA LYS A 124 -4.31 6.77 22.33
C LYS A 124 -3.35 7.62 23.14
N THR A 125 -3.79 8.82 23.48
CA THR A 125 -3.16 9.66 24.50
C THR A 125 -3.62 9.16 25.87
N VAL A 126 -2.73 8.49 26.59
CA VAL A 126 -3.03 7.92 27.92
C VAL A 126 -2.98 9.00 29.00
N SER A 127 -2.01 9.91 28.90
CA SER A 127 -1.86 11.08 29.75
C SER A 127 -1.21 12.22 28.96
N LYS A 128 -1.06 13.40 29.57
CA LYS A 128 -0.38 14.55 28.93
C LYS A 128 1.00 14.21 28.38
N ASN A 129 1.68 13.26 29.00
CA ASN A 129 3.04 12.88 28.70
C ASN A 129 3.19 11.44 28.18
N LEU A 130 2.09 10.71 27.93
CA LEU A 130 2.14 9.31 27.56
C LEU A 130 1.19 9.00 26.42
N GLN A 131 1.73 8.40 25.34
CA GLN A 131 1.02 8.00 24.14
C GLN A 131 1.23 6.52 23.87
N LEU A 132 0.15 5.80 23.61
CA LEU A 132 0.15 4.40 23.18
C LEU A 132 -0.20 4.31 21.70
N THR A 133 0.58 3.56 20.94
CA THR A 133 0.30 3.22 19.54
C THR A 133 0.30 1.70 19.38
N ILE A 134 -0.76 1.16 18.80
CA ILE A 134 -0.88 -0.25 18.43
C ILE A 134 -1.06 -0.32 16.93
N GLN A 135 -0.31 -1.21 16.28
CA GLN A 135 -0.41 -1.47 14.85
C GLN A 135 -0.54 -2.96 14.59
N TYR A 136 -1.38 -3.31 13.64
CA TYR A 136 -1.56 -4.67 13.18
C TYR A 136 -1.69 -4.66 11.66
N LEU A 137 -0.96 -5.55 11.01
CA LEU A 137 -0.93 -5.74 9.57
C LEU A 137 -1.16 -7.22 9.27
N GLY A 138 -1.99 -7.49 8.29
CA GLY A 138 -2.19 -8.81 7.76
C GLY A 138 -2.07 -8.80 6.25
N ARG A 139 -1.55 -9.89 5.69
CA ARG A 139 -1.54 -10.12 4.26
C ARG A 139 -1.73 -11.58 3.92
N LYS A 140 -2.36 -11.81 2.79
CA LYS A 140 -2.54 -13.13 2.19
C LYS A 140 -2.37 -13.03 0.70
N SER A 141 -1.47 -13.79 0.11
CA SER A 141 -1.39 -14.00 -1.34
C SER A 141 -2.03 -15.33 -1.69
N GLU A 142 -2.45 -15.48 -2.94
CA GLU A 142 -2.92 -16.73 -3.48
C GLU A 142 -1.89 -17.84 -3.22
N ASN A 143 -2.36 -19.01 -2.79
CA ASN A 143 -1.52 -20.17 -2.47
C ASN A 143 -0.46 -19.97 -1.37
N THR A 144 -0.59 -18.95 -0.52
CA THR A 144 0.31 -18.73 0.62
C THR A 144 -0.43 -18.77 1.96
N ARG A 145 0.33 -18.96 3.03
CA ARG A 145 -0.20 -18.79 4.39
C ARG A 145 -0.42 -17.31 4.68
N ILE A 146 -1.38 -17.04 5.54
CA ILE A 146 -1.60 -15.66 6.05
C ILE A 146 -0.39 -15.26 6.89
N ILE A 147 0.07 -14.04 6.69
CA ILE A 147 1.15 -13.43 7.46
C ILE A 147 0.54 -12.33 8.32
N HIS A 148 0.80 -12.40 9.60
CA HIS A 148 0.36 -11.42 10.60
C HIS A 148 1.58 -10.70 11.17
N THR A 149 1.51 -9.40 11.29
CA THR A 149 2.54 -8.57 11.93
C THR A 149 1.84 -7.59 12.87
N GLY A 150 2.27 -7.53 14.11
CA GLY A 150 1.74 -6.61 15.11
C GLY A 150 2.87 -5.92 15.85
N GLY A 151 2.61 -4.69 16.29
CA GLY A 151 3.54 -3.90 17.08
C GLY A 151 2.80 -2.99 18.05
N MET A 152 3.45 -2.71 19.18
CA MET A 152 2.99 -1.76 20.19
C MET A 152 4.14 -0.85 20.58
N GLU A 153 3.88 0.43 20.63
CA GLU A 153 4.83 1.45 21.03
C GLU A 153 4.22 2.31 22.14
N LEU A 154 5.00 2.57 23.15
CA LEU A 154 4.67 3.49 24.23
C LEU A 154 5.69 4.62 24.22
N ARG A 155 5.24 5.86 24.01
CA ARG A 155 6.06 7.07 24.02
C ARG A 155 5.79 7.88 25.27
N ALA A 156 6.83 8.20 26.00
CA ALA A 156 6.80 9.15 27.11
C ALA A 156 7.52 10.45 26.72
N PHE A 157 6.91 11.58 27.05
CA PHE A 157 7.45 12.94 26.83
C PHE A 157 7.81 13.53 28.19
N PHE A 158 9.03 13.96 28.38
CA PHE A 158 9.54 14.54 29.64
C PHE A 158 9.77 16.03 29.50
#